data_5aba50cbda985c546ecf40a7ed35bba1
#
_entry.id   5aba50cbda985c546ecf40a7ed35bba1
#
_cell.length_a   1.000
_cell.length_b   1.000
_cell.length_c   1.000
_cell.angle_alpha   90.00
_cell.angle_beta   90.00
_cell.angle_gamma   90.00
#
_symmetry.space_group_name_H-M   'P 1'
#
loop_
_entity.id
_entity.type
_entity.pdbx_description
1 polymer ?
#
loop_
_entity_poly.entity_id
_entity_poly.type
_entity_poly.pdbx_seq_one_letter_code
_entity_poly.pdbx_strand_id
1 'polypeptide(L)'
;MGAADELAKHAVQQILLGTTKVALTCKDGQFGAISGNCNHAGGPLGHGSMDGDYVVCPWHQYRFHHATGLGEPGFEEDAVPAYHVRVRDGRVEVQSKPHTKRSKKPHDPHPLERELRREDGPVRVVGISTTVMNADYPRYSTSDALLEEAMRHASATSHESRLIKLRELSFRSCEGYYSKSAHACTWPCSITQMDPNDQLDRVYEAFVHWGDVFVIATPIRWGNASSLYYKMVERMNCIQNQMTIANRTLLRDKVVCAIITGGQDNVQGVAGQVLGFFAELGCHFPQYPFIAHSRGWSAEDMEQNVITVQNSEELRAGSRGLVDRAVELADRLLATTPHKTERGGRKGKALRG
;
A
#
# COMPACT_ATOMS: atom_id res chain seq x y z
N MET A 1 -33.79 14.64 -19.14
CA MET A 1 -32.62 13.84 -19.46
C MET A 1 -32.73 13.25 -20.85
N GLY A 2 -32.96 11.99 -21.02
CA GLY A 2 -33.04 11.27 -22.28
C GLY A 2 -34.29 10.39 -22.37
N ALA A 3 -34.43 9.62 -23.46
CA ALA A 3 -35.44 8.60 -23.59
C ALA A 3 -35.23 7.50 -22.53
N ALA A 4 -36.32 7.08 -21.90
CA ALA A 4 -36.24 6.09 -20.79
C ALA A 4 -35.65 4.76 -21.27
N ASP A 5 -36.06 4.29 -22.47
CA ASP A 5 -35.58 3.02 -23.05
C ASP A 5 -34.07 3.04 -23.33
N GLU A 6 -33.51 4.18 -23.70
CA GLU A 6 -32.05 4.31 -23.92
C GLU A 6 -31.30 4.34 -22.62
N LEU A 7 -31.82 5.11 -21.64
CA LEU A 7 -31.16 5.22 -20.33
C LEU A 7 -31.26 3.93 -19.49
N ALA A 8 -32.31 3.12 -19.74
CA ALA A 8 -32.47 1.82 -19.05
C ALA A 8 -31.47 0.73 -19.51
N LYS A 9 -30.75 0.94 -20.63
CA LYS A 9 -29.73 -0.01 -21.10
C LYS A 9 -28.53 -0.14 -20.15
N HIS A 10 -28.32 0.84 -19.27
CA HIS A 10 -27.21 0.88 -18.32
C HIS A 10 -27.72 0.83 -16.88
N ALA A 11 -27.28 -0.17 -16.14
CA ALA A 11 -27.64 -0.28 -14.72
C ALA A 11 -27.16 0.95 -13.91
N VAL A 12 -25.99 1.49 -14.24
CA VAL A 12 -25.41 2.73 -13.66
C VAL A 12 -24.76 3.54 -14.79
N GLN A 13 -24.95 4.84 -14.78
CA GLN A 13 -24.28 5.75 -15.73
C GLN A 13 -24.12 7.14 -15.13
N GLN A 14 -23.04 7.82 -15.50
CA GLN A 14 -22.85 9.21 -15.11
C GLN A 14 -23.59 10.16 -16.03
N ILE A 15 -24.42 11.01 -15.46
CA ILE A 15 -25.05 12.13 -16.14
C ILE A 15 -24.64 13.47 -15.52
N LEU A 16 -24.89 14.55 -16.23
CA LEU A 16 -24.74 15.92 -15.73
C LEU A 16 -26.11 16.57 -15.51
N LEU A 17 -26.33 17.08 -14.32
CA LEU A 17 -27.48 17.93 -13.97
C LEU A 17 -26.94 19.36 -13.80
N GLY A 18 -26.93 20.12 -14.89
CA GLY A 18 -26.12 21.33 -14.99
C GLY A 18 -24.62 20.99 -14.88
N THR A 19 -23.95 21.50 -13.85
CA THR A 19 -22.55 21.18 -13.56
C THR A 19 -22.39 20.03 -12.56
N THR A 20 -23.49 19.53 -11.99
CA THR A 20 -23.45 18.49 -10.96
C THR A 20 -23.38 17.10 -11.57
N LYS A 21 -22.38 16.31 -11.19
CA LYS A 21 -22.28 14.91 -11.56
C LYS A 21 -23.29 14.10 -10.74
N VAL A 22 -24.06 13.27 -11.41
CA VAL A 22 -25.09 12.40 -10.85
C VAL A 22 -24.91 10.99 -11.40
N ALA A 23 -24.99 9.99 -10.54
CA ALA A 23 -25.12 8.60 -10.91
C ALA A 23 -26.61 8.30 -11.14
N LEU A 24 -27.01 8.16 -12.39
CA LEU A 24 -28.33 7.67 -12.77
C LEU A 24 -28.29 6.16 -12.82
N THR A 25 -29.27 5.53 -12.18
CA THR A 25 -29.40 4.07 -12.14
C THR A 25 -30.72 3.62 -12.76
N CYS A 26 -30.73 2.41 -13.27
CA CYS A 26 -31.94 1.71 -13.65
C CYS A 26 -31.87 0.26 -13.15
N LYS A 27 -32.80 -0.11 -12.29
CA LYS A 27 -32.95 -1.48 -11.77
C LYS A 27 -34.40 -1.91 -11.95
N ASP A 28 -34.63 -3.02 -12.62
CA ASP A 28 -35.95 -3.59 -12.87
C ASP A 28 -36.97 -2.54 -13.43
N GLY A 29 -36.48 -1.66 -14.31
CA GLY A 29 -37.26 -0.56 -14.90
C GLY A 29 -37.48 0.65 -13.96
N GLN A 30 -36.99 0.61 -12.73
CA GLN A 30 -37.05 1.74 -11.79
C GLN A 30 -35.78 2.56 -11.85
N PHE A 31 -35.93 3.85 -12.09
CA PHE A 31 -34.82 4.79 -12.10
C PHE A 31 -34.54 5.36 -10.70
N GLY A 32 -33.26 5.46 -10.35
CA GLY A 32 -32.77 6.19 -9.21
C GLY A 32 -31.71 7.21 -9.62
N ALA A 33 -31.47 8.21 -8.81
CA ALA A 33 -30.42 9.19 -9.06
C ALA A 33 -29.80 9.63 -7.75
N ILE A 34 -28.49 9.43 -7.63
CA ILE A 34 -27.71 9.84 -6.47
C ILE A 34 -26.50 10.68 -6.90
N SER A 35 -25.83 11.34 -5.97
CA SER A 35 -24.60 12.08 -6.26
C SER A 35 -23.63 11.25 -7.08
N GLY A 36 -22.99 11.85 -8.08
CA GLY A 36 -21.90 11.22 -8.83
C GLY A 36 -20.59 11.09 -8.06
N ASN A 37 -20.50 11.66 -6.84
CA ASN A 37 -19.29 11.66 -6.02
C ASN A 37 -19.52 10.91 -4.71
N CYS A 38 -18.70 9.89 -4.45
CA CYS A 38 -18.67 9.10 -3.23
C CYS A 38 -18.24 9.95 -2.02
N ASN A 39 -18.77 9.62 -0.84
CA ASN A 39 -18.41 10.30 0.42
C ASN A 39 -16.97 10.05 0.86
N HIS A 40 -16.40 8.88 0.54
CA HIS A 40 -15.06 8.51 1.02
C HIS A 40 -14.00 9.47 0.45
N ALA A 41 -13.65 9.32 -0.81
CA ALA A 41 -12.58 10.08 -1.47
C ALA A 41 -13.03 10.74 -2.78
N GLY A 42 -14.35 10.93 -2.97
CA GLY A 42 -14.89 11.55 -4.18
C GLY A 42 -14.96 10.63 -5.41
N GLY A 43 -14.85 9.31 -5.22
CA GLY A 43 -14.91 8.34 -6.32
C GLY A 43 -16.17 8.49 -7.19
N PRO A 44 -16.07 8.22 -8.51
CA PRO A 44 -17.16 8.47 -9.47
C PRO A 44 -18.23 7.38 -9.39
N LEU A 45 -19.29 7.60 -8.61
CA LEU A 45 -20.39 6.65 -8.44
C LEU A 45 -21.10 6.31 -9.76
N GLY A 46 -21.17 7.27 -10.69
CA GLY A 46 -21.75 7.03 -12.02
C GLY A 46 -20.93 6.09 -12.92
N HIS A 47 -19.72 5.74 -12.53
CA HIS A 47 -18.87 4.72 -13.19
C HIS A 47 -18.77 3.44 -12.36
N GLY A 48 -19.59 3.30 -11.34
CA GLY A 48 -19.67 2.13 -10.48
C GLY A 48 -20.49 1.00 -11.09
N SER A 49 -20.88 0.07 -10.24
CA SER A 49 -21.76 -1.05 -10.57
C SER A 49 -22.94 -1.11 -9.61
N MET A 50 -23.97 -1.89 -9.97
CA MET A 50 -25.04 -2.23 -9.05
C MET A 50 -24.71 -3.55 -8.34
N ASP A 51 -24.98 -3.59 -7.02
CA ASP A 51 -25.04 -4.82 -6.23
C ASP A 51 -26.33 -4.76 -5.40
N GLY A 52 -27.33 -5.56 -5.79
CA GLY A 52 -28.67 -5.45 -5.25
C GLY A 52 -29.25 -4.05 -5.48
N ASP A 53 -29.62 -3.35 -4.41
CA ASP A 53 -30.16 -1.99 -4.42
C ASP A 53 -29.08 -0.90 -4.26
N TYR A 54 -27.81 -1.28 -4.26
CA TYR A 54 -26.73 -0.37 -3.95
C TYR A 54 -25.85 -0.09 -5.16
N VAL A 55 -25.50 1.17 -5.35
CA VAL A 55 -24.42 1.61 -6.23
C VAL A 55 -23.09 1.40 -5.52
N VAL A 56 -22.23 0.60 -6.09
CA VAL A 56 -20.89 0.30 -5.56
C VAL A 56 -19.87 1.26 -6.14
N CYS A 57 -19.16 1.98 -5.29
CA CYS A 57 -18.09 2.87 -5.71
C CYS A 57 -16.94 2.09 -6.35
N PRO A 58 -16.46 2.47 -7.56
CA PRO A 58 -15.41 1.73 -8.25
C PRO A 58 -14.02 1.89 -7.63
N TRP A 59 -13.85 2.80 -6.65
CA TRP A 59 -12.55 3.02 -6.01
C TRP A 59 -12.35 2.16 -4.76
N HIS A 60 -13.33 2.23 -3.79
CA HIS A 60 -13.14 1.58 -2.49
C HIS A 60 -14.39 0.78 -2.07
N GLN A 61 -15.26 0.43 -3.03
CA GLN A 61 -16.45 -0.41 -2.84
C GLN A 61 -17.47 0.11 -1.82
N TYR A 62 -17.42 1.39 -1.45
CA TYR A 62 -18.49 2.02 -0.65
C TYR A 62 -19.82 1.89 -1.39
N ARG A 63 -20.88 1.57 -0.66
CA ARG A 63 -22.19 1.24 -1.21
C ARG A 63 -23.23 2.26 -0.76
N PHE A 64 -23.99 2.76 -1.72
CA PHE A 64 -25.07 3.70 -1.47
C PHE A 64 -26.33 3.24 -2.19
N HIS A 65 -27.46 3.22 -1.46
CA HIS A 65 -28.75 2.83 -2.02
C HIS A 65 -29.14 3.75 -3.18
N HIS A 66 -29.44 3.16 -4.32
CA HIS A 66 -29.57 3.86 -5.60
C HIS A 66 -30.67 4.91 -5.67
N ALA A 67 -31.72 4.80 -4.82
CA ALA A 67 -32.84 5.74 -4.79
C ALA A 67 -32.76 6.71 -3.60
N THR A 68 -32.26 6.29 -2.43
CA THR A 68 -32.24 7.11 -1.22
C THR A 68 -30.91 7.77 -0.95
N GLY A 69 -29.82 7.25 -1.51
CA GLY A 69 -28.45 7.71 -1.27
C GLY A 69 -27.90 7.34 0.11
N LEU A 70 -28.62 6.56 0.92
CA LEU A 70 -28.13 6.08 2.21
C LEU A 70 -27.07 4.99 2.04
N GLY A 71 -26.13 4.93 2.97
CA GLY A 71 -25.15 3.84 3.05
C GLY A 71 -25.82 2.47 3.26
N GLU A 72 -25.07 1.40 2.99
CA GLU A 72 -25.54 0.04 3.25
C GLU A 72 -25.83 -0.22 4.74
N PRO A 73 -26.52 -1.32 5.10
CA PRO A 73 -26.82 -1.67 6.49
C PRO A 73 -25.58 -1.63 7.39
N GLY A 74 -25.67 -0.90 8.50
CA GLY A 74 -24.56 -0.60 9.42
C GLY A 74 -23.81 0.70 9.10
N PHE A 75 -24.07 1.33 7.94
CA PHE A 75 -23.48 2.59 7.50
C PHE A 75 -24.54 3.60 7.04
N GLU A 76 -25.77 3.49 7.54
CA GLU A 76 -26.92 4.32 7.13
C GLU A 76 -26.75 5.81 7.48
N GLU A 77 -25.85 6.13 8.42
CA GLU A 77 -25.50 7.51 8.75
C GLU A 77 -24.65 8.18 7.66
N ASP A 78 -23.97 7.38 6.80
CA ASP A 78 -23.36 7.88 5.57
C ASP A 78 -24.44 8.03 4.50
N ALA A 79 -24.53 9.20 3.91
CA ALA A 79 -25.47 9.46 2.82
C ALA A 79 -24.87 10.37 1.76
N VAL A 80 -25.16 10.07 0.52
CA VAL A 80 -24.90 10.96 -0.62
C VAL A 80 -26.22 11.62 -1.06
N PRO A 81 -26.19 12.83 -1.62
CA PRO A 81 -27.39 13.46 -2.17
C PRO A 81 -28.14 12.54 -3.13
N ALA A 82 -29.45 12.37 -2.90
CA ALA A 82 -30.34 11.64 -3.79
C ALA A 82 -31.39 12.57 -4.36
N TYR A 83 -31.85 12.29 -5.57
CA TYR A 83 -32.72 13.14 -6.36
C TYR A 83 -33.98 12.37 -6.76
N HIS A 84 -35.14 13.02 -6.74
CA HIS A 84 -36.35 12.43 -7.27
C HIS A 84 -36.24 12.25 -8.77
N VAL A 85 -36.63 11.06 -9.23
CA VAL A 85 -36.66 10.67 -10.63
C VAL A 85 -38.09 10.27 -10.99
N ARG A 86 -38.54 10.68 -12.16
CA ARG A 86 -39.79 10.20 -12.75
C ARG A 86 -39.64 10.00 -14.23
N VAL A 87 -40.45 9.12 -14.77
CA VAL A 87 -40.57 8.96 -16.22
C VAL A 87 -41.90 9.65 -16.63
N ARG A 88 -41.81 10.56 -17.58
CA ARG A 88 -42.94 11.25 -18.13
C ARG A 88 -42.80 11.29 -19.67
N ASP A 89 -43.85 10.93 -20.38
CA ASP A 89 -43.86 10.89 -21.84
C ASP A 89 -42.66 10.17 -22.47
N GLY A 90 -42.29 9.02 -21.86
CA GLY A 90 -41.11 8.20 -22.26
C GLY A 90 -39.75 8.84 -21.99
N ARG A 91 -39.66 9.92 -21.23
CA ARG A 91 -38.42 10.61 -20.87
C ARG A 91 -38.14 10.59 -19.38
N VAL A 92 -36.88 10.37 -19.01
CA VAL A 92 -36.45 10.46 -17.64
C VAL A 92 -36.25 11.93 -17.24
N GLU A 93 -36.90 12.35 -16.17
CA GLU A 93 -36.73 13.64 -15.53
C GLU A 93 -36.12 13.47 -14.14
N VAL A 94 -35.09 14.26 -13.84
CA VAL A 94 -34.42 14.28 -12.52
C VAL A 94 -34.62 15.65 -11.91
N GLN A 95 -35.09 15.71 -10.69
CA GLN A 95 -35.27 16.96 -9.95
C GLN A 95 -33.92 17.57 -9.61
N SER A 96 -33.78 18.90 -9.76
CA SER A 96 -32.49 19.58 -9.55
C SER A 96 -32.08 19.70 -8.07
N LYS A 97 -33.03 19.66 -7.14
CA LYS A 97 -32.76 19.70 -5.71
C LYS A 97 -32.79 18.29 -5.14
N PRO A 98 -31.74 17.90 -4.40
CA PRO A 98 -31.72 16.59 -3.73
C PRO A 98 -32.72 16.57 -2.55
N HIS A 99 -33.33 15.41 -2.31
CA HIS A 99 -34.16 15.16 -1.13
C HIS A 99 -33.37 14.58 0.05
N THR A 100 -32.22 13.94 -0.23
CA THR A 100 -31.27 13.49 0.80
C THR A 100 -30.09 14.44 0.85
N LYS A 101 -29.69 14.84 2.06
CA LYS A 101 -28.48 15.66 2.25
C LYS A 101 -27.27 14.75 2.38
N ARG A 102 -26.12 15.28 1.96
CA ARG A 102 -24.84 14.60 2.22
C ARG A 102 -24.61 14.53 3.72
N SER A 103 -24.40 13.33 4.22
CA SER A 103 -23.96 13.05 5.57
C SER A 103 -22.74 12.14 5.50
N LYS A 104 -21.72 12.47 6.25
CA LYS A 104 -20.53 11.64 6.40
C LYS A 104 -20.33 11.39 7.88
N LYS A 105 -20.55 10.15 8.31
CA LYS A 105 -20.12 9.71 9.62
C LYS A 105 -18.58 9.68 9.62
N PRO A 106 -17.91 10.25 10.60
CA PRO A 106 -16.51 10.00 10.80
C PRO A 106 -16.32 8.50 11.07
N HIS A 107 -15.65 7.81 10.17
CA HIS A 107 -15.17 6.45 10.46
C HIS A 107 -14.04 6.55 11.48
N ASP A 108 -13.94 5.59 12.36
CA ASP A 108 -12.76 5.47 13.20
C ASP A 108 -11.53 5.35 12.29
N PRO A 109 -10.51 6.17 12.52
CA PRO A 109 -9.33 6.13 11.67
C PRO A 109 -8.68 4.75 11.79
N HIS A 110 -8.20 4.23 10.67
CA HIS A 110 -7.46 2.96 10.67
C HIS A 110 -6.26 3.07 11.61
N PRO A 111 -5.88 2.03 12.38
CA PRO A 111 -4.76 2.09 13.32
C PRO A 111 -3.43 2.60 12.73
N LEU A 112 -3.22 2.41 11.42
CA LEU A 112 -2.06 2.93 10.69
C LEU A 112 -2.14 4.44 10.38
N GLU A 113 -3.29 5.10 10.57
CA GLU A 113 -3.42 6.55 10.37
C GLU A 113 -2.95 7.38 11.56
N ARG A 114 -2.61 6.70 12.68
CA ARG A 114 -2.13 7.38 13.86
C ARG A 114 -0.93 8.28 13.57
N GLU A 115 -0.71 9.27 14.39
CA GLU A 115 0.41 10.19 14.30
C GLU A 115 1.75 9.42 14.30
N LEU A 116 2.68 9.88 13.46
CA LEU A 116 4.04 9.34 13.43
C LEU A 116 4.76 9.80 14.71
N ARG A 117 5.02 8.86 15.59
CA ARG A 117 5.74 9.11 16.83
C ARG A 117 6.74 8.00 17.05
N ARG A 118 8.01 8.34 17.06
CA ARG A 118 9.05 7.44 17.54
C ARG A 118 9.14 7.56 19.04
N GLU A 119 8.97 6.45 19.75
CA GLU A 119 9.19 6.36 21.18
C GLU A 119 10.69 6.23 21.47
N ASP A 120 11.15 6.82 22.57
CA ASP A 120 12.54 6.67 23.01
C ASP A 120 12.90 5.19 23.24
N GLY A 121 14.15 4.86 22.97
CA GLY A 121 14.63 3.49 23.11
C GLY A 121 15.73 3.15 22.10
N PRO A 122 16.19 1.89 22.11
CA PRO A 122 17.23 1.44 21.19
C PRO A 122 16.75 1.51 19.73
N VAL A 123 17.70 1.44 18.79
CA VAL A 123 17.38 1.33 17.36
C VAL A 123 16.56 0.06 17.11
N ARG A 124 15.54 0.18 16.29
CA ARG A 124 14.61 -0.90 15.91
C ARG A 124 14.91 -1.39 14.51
N VAL A 125 15.34 -2.63 14.39
CA VAL A 125 15.76 -3.24 13.14
C VAL A 125 14.69 -4.20 12.63
N VAL A 126 14.27 -4.04 11.38
CA VAL A 126 13.29 -4.89 10.71
C VAL A 126 13.97 -5.64 9.59
N GLY A 127 13.95 -6.96 9.64
CA GLY A 127 14.33 -7.83 8.54
C GLY A 127 13.11 -8.19 7.69
N ILE A 128 13.18 -7.96 6.38
CA ILE A 128 12.14 -8.34 5.43
C ILE A 128 12.69 -9.39 4.49
N SER A 129 12.21 -10.63 4.59
CA SER A 129 12.49 -11.67 3.61
C SER A 129 11.48 -11.63 2.49
N THR A 130 11.97 -11.54 1.26
CA THR A 130 11.16 -11.64 0.04
C THR A 130 11.34 -12.99 -0.67
N THR A 131 11.88 -13.99 0.03
CA THR A 131 12.09 -15.33 -0.52
C THR A 131 10.78 -16.01 -0.85
N VAL A 132 10.66 -16.47 -2.10
CA VAL A 132 9.54 -17.28 -2.59
C VAL A 132 9.90 -18.76 -2.46
N MET A 133 9.09 -19.50 -1.70
CA MET A 133 9.19 -20.96 -1.61
C MET A 133 7.84 -21.57 -1.20
N ASN A 134 7.70 -22.87 -1.45
CA ASN A 134 6.54 -23.61 -0.96
C ASN A 134 6.55 -23.64 0.59
N ALA A 135 5.41 -23.35 1.18
CA ALA A 135 5.27 -23.31 2.64
C ALA A 135 5.25 -24.73 3.26
N ASP A 136 4.67 -25.71 2.56
CA ASP A 136 4.54 -27.09 3.04
C ASP A 136 5.85 -27.88 2.93
N TYR A 137 6.70 -27.47 1.96
CA TYR A 137 7.99 -28.11 1.70
C TYR A 137 9.10 -27.05 1.69
N PRO A 138 9.41 -26.47 2.85
CA PRO A 138 10.44 -25.43 2.95
C PRO A 138 11.83 -26.02 2.64
N ARG A 139 12.60 -25.23 1.92
CA ARG A 139 13.99 -25.56 1.60
C ARG A 139 14.92 -24.50 2.19
N TYR A 140 16.19 -24.81 2.28
CA TYR A 140 17.18 -23.83 2.70
C TYR A 140 17.18 -22.61 1.76
N SER A 141 17.18 -21.42 2.33
CA SER A 141 17.27 -20.17 1.61
C SER A 141 18.52 -19.41 2.04
N THR A 142 19.41 -19.14 1.10
CA THR A 142 20.65 -18.38 1.36
C THR A 142 20.37 -16.95 1.81
N SER A 143 19.39 -16.29 1.23
CA SER A 143 19.00 -14.93 1.65
C SER A 143 18.38 -14.92 3.05
N ASP A 144 17.52 -15.89 3.38
CA ASP A 144 16.94 -15.97 4.72
C ASP A 144 18.01 -16.25 5.78
N ALA A 145 18.93 -17.17 5.50
CA ALA A 145 19.98 -17.53 6.45
C ALA A 145 20.87 -16.34 6.82
N LEU A 146 21.25 -15.53 5.83
CA LEU A 146 22.04 -14.32 6.08
C LEU A 146 21.22 -13.23 6.77
N LEU A 147 19.92 -13.12 6.45
CA LEU A 147 19.00 -12.20 7.13
C LEU A 147 18.80 -12.61 8.59
N GLU A 148 18.59 -13.88 8.86
CA GLU A 148 18.43 -14.40 10.23
C GLU A 148 19.70 -14.19 11.07
N GLU A 149 20.89 -14.32 10.46
CA GLU A 149 22.15 -13.96 11.10
C GLU A 149 22.20 -12.47 11.46
N ALA A 150 21.86 -11.60 10.51
CA ALA A 150 21.80 -10.15 10.72
C ALA A 150 20.83 -9.77 11.84
N MET A 151 19.63 -10.37 11.88
CA MET A 151 18.61 -10.10 12.91
C MET A 151 19.02 -10.63 14.28
N ARG A 152 19.65 -11.79 14.33
CA ARG A 152 20.20 -12.35 15.58
C ARG A 152 21.30 -11.44 16.14
N HIS A 153 22.18 -10.93 15.29
CA HIS A 153 23.21 -9.99 15.67
C HIS A 153 22.62 -8.69 16.23
N ALA A 154 21.64 -8.10 15.58
CA ALA A 154 20.94 -6.91 16.06
C ALA A 154 20.37 -7.11 17.47
N SER A 155 19.70 -8.24 17.73
CA SER A 155 19.18 -8.58 19.06
C SER A 155 20.28 -8.78 20.09
N ALA A 156 21.43 -9.37 19.71
CA ALA A 156 22.56 -9.61 20.60
C ALA A 156 23.32 -8.32 20.98
N THR A 157 23.21 -7.28 20.14
CA THR A 157 23.83 -5.96 20.36
C THR A 157 22.87 -4.93 20.98
N SER A 158 21.85 -5.41 21.68
CA SER A 158 20.90 -4.60 22.46
C SER A 158 19.95 -3.75 21.61
N HIS A 159 19.74 -4.09 20.33
CA HIS A 159 18.73 -3.48 19.48
C HIS A 159 17.45 -4.32 19.48
N GLU A 160 16.31 -3.67 19.32
CA GLU A 160 15.06 -4.40 19.10
C GLU A 160 15.02 -4.90 17.67
N SER A 161 14.63 -6.16 17.45
CA SER A 161 14.54 -6.71 16.10
C SER A 161 13.23 -7.43 15.81
N ARG A 162 12.75 -7.31 14.56
CA ARG A 162 11.59 -8.04 14.02
C ARG A 162 11.94 -8.63 12.67
N LEU A 163 11.59 -9.90 12.47
CA LEU A 163 11.72 -10.58 11.18
C LEU A 163 10.35 -10.82 10.57
N ILE A 164 10.16 -10.34 9.35
CA ILE A 164 8.95 -10.55 8.56
C ILE A 164 9.31 -11.32 7.28
N LYS A 165 8.76 -12.51 7.13
CA LYS A 165 8.88 -13.30 5.91
C LYS A 165 7.61 -13.14 5.08
N LEU A 166 7.70 -12.44 3.96
CA LEU A 166 6.51 -12.11 3.14
C LEU A 166 5.74 -13.34 2.66
N ARG A 167 6.40 -14.49 2.48
CA ARG A 167 5.74 -15.74 2.11
C ARG A 167 4.78 -16.30 3.19
N GLU A 168 4.93 -15.83 4.42
CA GLU A 168 4.07 -16.23 5.55
C GLU A 168 2.87 -15.31 5.72
N LEU A 169 2.78 -14.25 4.90
CA LEU A 169 1.69 -13.30 4.93
C LEU A 169 0.73 -13.54 3.77
N SER A 170 -0.56 -13.51 4.09
CA SER A 170 -1.61 -13.42 3.07
C SER A 170 -1.86 -11.97 2.73
N PHE A 171 -1.59 -11.56 1.49
CA PHE A 171 -1.91 -10.21 1.00
C PHE A 171 -2.12 -10.21 -0.51
N ARG A 172 -2.94 -9.26 -0.98
CA ARG A 172 -3.30 -9.12 -2.40
C ARG A 172 -2.24 -8.31 -3.16
N SER A 173 -2.16 -8.51 -4.48
CA SER A 173 -1.38 -7.65 -5.38
C SER A 173 -2.00 -6.26 -5.46
N CYS A 174 -1.24 -5.27 -5.92
CA CYS A 174 -1.76 -3.94 -6.21
C CYS A 174 -2.83 -4.00 -7.32
N GLU A 175 -3.95 -3.30 -7.12
CA GLU A 175 -5.05 -3.23 -8.10
C GLU A 175 -5.01 -1.93 -8.91
N GLY A 176 -3.95 -1.15 -8.80
CA GLY A 176 -3.71 0.01 -9.64
C GLY A 176 -4.69 1.16 -9.44
N TYR A 177 -5.26 1.33 -8.26
CA TYR A 177 -6.18 2.46 -7.98
C TYR A 177 -5.58 3.82 -8.31
N TYR A 178 -4.27 3.97 -8.14
CA TYR A 178 -3.55 5.18 -8.52
C TYR A 178 -3.79 5.57 -10.00
N SER A 179 -3.88 4.61 -10.91
CA SER A 179 -4.11 4.85 -12.33
C SER A 179 -5.50 5.45 -12.62
N LYS A 180 -6.44 5.33 -11.70
CA LYS A 180 -7.77 5.95 -11.80
C LYS A 180 -7.74 7.38 -11.25
N SER A 181 -7.06 7.60 -10.16
CA SER A 181 -6.82 8.91 -9.54
C SER A 181 -5.79 8.76 -8.42
N ALA A 182 -4.90 9.74 -8.26
CA ALA A 182 -3.97 9.78 -7.13
C ALA A 182 -4.73 9.69 -5.78
N HIS A 183 -5.90 10.30 -5.68
CA HIS A 183 -6.73 10.27 -4.46
C HIS A 183 -7.40 8.91 -4.21
N ALA A 184 -7.43 8.01 -5.19
CA ALA A 184 -7.96 6.66 -5.00
C ALA A 184 -6.94 5.72 -4.32
N CYS A 185 -5.65 6.05 -4.36
CA CYS A 185 -4.59 5.33 -3.65
C CYS A 185 -4.33 6.02 -2.31
N THR A 186 -5.12 5.67 -1.30
CA THR A 186 -5.09 6.29 0.03
C THR A 186 -3.99 5.70 0.91
N TRP A 187 -3.68 6.39 2.01
CA TRP A 187 -2.95 5.83 3.14
C TRP A 187 -3.91 5.64 4.33
N PRO A 188 -3.96 4.48 4.97
CA PRO A 188 -3.32 3.21 4.52
C PRO A 188 -3.82 2.73 3.17
N CYS A 189 -3.17 1.74 2.58
CA CYS A 189 -3.57 1.19 1.29
C CYS A 189 -5.05 0.81 1.26
N SER A 190 -5.77 1.23 0.22
CA SER A 190 -7.21 0.96 0.07
C SER A 190 -7.55 -0.53 0.18
N ILE A 191 -6.70 -1.41 -0.36
CA ILE A 191 -6.92 -2.86 -0.25
C ILE A 191 -6.84 -3.31 1.21
N THR A 192 -5.84 -2.83 1.97
CA THR A 192 -5.71 -3.15 3.41
C THR A 192 -6.91 -2.66 4.22
N GLN A 193 -7.49 -1.51 3.85
CA GLN A 193 -8.69 -1.00 4.53
C GLN A 193 -9.97 -1.80 4.21
N MET A 194 -10.06 -2.37 3.00
CA MET A 194 -11.24 -3.10 2.52
C MET A 194 -11.21 -4.60 2.84
N ASP A 195 -10.02 -5.17 2.98
CA ASP A 195 -9.84 -6.62 3.18
C ASP A 195 -9.22 -6.88 4.55
N PRO A 196 -10.02 -7.33 5.53
CA PRO A 196 -9.52 -7.62 6.89
C PRO A 196 -8.52 -8.79 6.93
N ASN A 197 -8.40 -9.57 5.84
CA ASN A 197 -7.44 -10.66 5.71
C ASN A 197 -6.12 -10.23 5.04
N ASP A 198 -6.00 -8.98 4.59
CA ASP A 198 -4.79 -8.45 3.97
C ASP A 198 -3.73 -8.13 5.03
N GLN A 199 -2.81 -9.05 5.24
CA GLN A 199 -1.79 -8.96 6.29
C GLN A 199 -0.60 -8.04 5.93
N LEU A 200 -0.67 -7.26 4.84
CA LEU A 200 0.37 -6.29 4.51
C LEU A 200 0.39 -5.10 5.50
N ASP A 201 -0.66 -4.93 6.30
CA ASP A 201 -0.72 -4.00 7.42
C ASP A 201 0.47 -4.16 8.38
N ARG A 202 0.94 -5.39 8.61
CA ARG A 202 2.12 -5.70 9.43
C ARG A 202 3.40 -5.10 8.86
N VAL A 203 3.52 -5.09 7.53
CA VAL A 203 4.66 -4.48 6.84
C VAL A 203 4.56 -2.96 6.92
N TYR A 204 3.39 -2.38 6.71
CA TYR A 204 3.18 -0.94 6.89
C TYR A 204 3.44 -0.48 8.31
N GLU A 205 2.96 -1.23 9.30
CA GLU A 205 3.25 -0.96 10.70
C GLU A 205 4.75 -0.94 10.99
N ALA A 206 5.46 -1.96 10.50
CA ALA A 206 6.90 -2.06 10.67
C ALA A 206 7.64 -0.90 10.00
N PHE A 207 7.30 -0.55 8.75
CA PHE A 207 7.99 0.50 7.99
C PHE A 207 7.68 1.90 8.52
N VAL A 208 6.41 2.20 8.77
CA VAL A 208 5.96 3.57 9.03
C VAL A 208 6.07 3.91 10.52
N HIS A 209 5.70 3.00 11.40
CA HIS A 209 5.53 3.31 12.81
C HIS A 209 6.60 2.73 13.72
N TRP A 210 7.14 1.54 13.41
CA TRP A 210 7.99 0.86 14.37
C TRP A 210 9.49 0.95 14.04
N GLY A 211 9.91 0.52 12.87
CA GLY A 211 11.33 0.31 12.52
C GLY A 211 12.08 1.61 12.23
N ASP A 212 13.37 1.61 12.52
CA ASP A 212 14.32 2.66 12.16
C ASP A 212 15.25 2.18 11.04
N VAL A 213 15.60 0.90 11.04
CA VAL A 213 16.49 0.23 10.07
C VAL A 213 15.74 -0.92 9.40
N PHE A 214 15.88 -1.05 8.09
CA PHE A 214 15.28 -2.13 7.29
C PHE A 214 16.34 -2.90 6.52
N VAL A 215 16.41 -4.20 6.75
CA VAL A 215 17.27 -5.13 6.03
C VAL A 215 16.41 -5.94 5.06
N ILE A 216 16.50 -5.63 3.77
CA ILE A 216 15.71 -6.28 2.72
C ILE A 216 16.49 -7.44 2.14
N ALA A 217 16.05 -8.66 2.39
CA ALA A 217 16.67 -9.85 1.81
C ALA A 217 15.88 -10.38 0.62
N THR A 218 16.53 -10.49 -0.53
CA THR A 218 15.90 -10.96 -1.78
C THR A 218 16.80 -11.94 -2.53
N PRO A 219 16.24 -13.04 -3.05
CA PRO A 219 16.93 -13.85 -4.04
C PRO A 219 16.86 -13.19 -5.41
N ILE A 220 17.91 -13.41 -6.23
CA ILE A 220 17.90 -13.05 -7.65
C ILE A 220 17.01 -14.06 -8.39
N ARG A 221 16.07 -13.56 -9.20
CA ARG A 221 15.22 -14.34 -10.09
C ARG A 221 15.22 -13.71 -11.47
N TRP A 222 15.74 -14.42 -12.48
CA TRP A 222 15.87 -13.89 -13.84
C TRP A 222 16.55 -12.51 -13.89
N GLY A 223 17.61 -12.33 -13.11
CA GLY A 223 18.32 -11.05 -13.01
C GLY A 223 17.55 -9.92 -12.28
N ASN A 224 16.47 -10.24 -11.58
CA ASN A 224 15.64 -9.28 -10.86
C ASN A 224 15.47 -9.70 -9.40
N ALA A 225 14.95 -8.80 -8.57
CA ALA A 225 14.44 -9.15 -7.25
C ALA A 225 13.25 -10.14 -7.35
N SER A 226 12.88 -10.78 -6.26
CA SER A 226 11.80 -11.78 -6.26
C SER A 226 10.43 -11.19 -6.55
N SER A 227 9.47 -12.02 -6.99
CA SER A 227 8.08 -11.60 -7.20
C SER A 227 7.42 -11.07 -5.93
N LEU A 228 7.75 -11.61 -4.75
CA LEU A 228 7.23 -11.09 -3.48
C LEU A 228 7.78 -9.68 -3.17
N TYR A 229 9.02 -9.39 -3.55
CA TYR A 229 9.54 -8.03 -3.47
C TYR A 229 8.67 -7.06 -4.27
N TYR A 230 8.42 -7.35 -5.55
CA TYR A 230 7.60 -6.48 -6.39
C TYR A 230 6.15 -6.39 -5.91
N LYS A 231 5.57 -7.50 -5.48
CA LYS A 231 4.22 -7.52 -4.90
C LYS A 231 4.09 -6.57 -3.69
N MET A 232 5.14 -6.50 -2.86
CA MET A 232 5.19 -5.58 -1.71
C MET A 232 5.37 -4.12 -2.18
N VAL A 233 6.37 -3.84 -3.03
CA VAL A 233 6.69 -2.45 -3.39
C VAL A 233 5.61 -1.79 -4.24
N GLU A 234 4.93 -2.52 -5.12
CA GLU A 234 3.75 -2.01 -5.84
C GLU A 234 2.65 -1.54 -4.87
N ARG A 235 2.44 -2.28 -3.77
CA ARG A 235 1.48 -1.92 -2.73
C ARG A 235 1.94 -0.72 -1.90
N MET A 236 3.24 -0.41 -1.85
CA MET A 236 3.78 0.76 -1.15
C MET A 236 3.57 2.08 -1.89
N ASN A 237 2.98 2.07 -3.09
CA ASN A 237 2.59 3.30 -3.78
C ASN A 237 1.71 4.24 -2.93
N CYS A 238 0.94 3.70 -1.99
CA CYS A 238 0.16 4.48 -1.04
C CYS A 238 1.04 5.34 -0.10
N ILE A 239 2.27 4.90 0.20
CA ILE A 239 3.26 5.66 0.98
C ILE A 239 3.83 6.79 0.13
N GLN A 240 4.27 6.48 -1.07
CA GLN A 240 4.81 7.48 -2.01
C GLN A 240 3.77 8.56 -2.32
N ASN A 241 2.51 8.17 -2.45
CA ASN A 241 1.43 9.08 -2.74
C ASN A 241 1.17 10.12 -1.62
N GLN A 242 1.55 9.82 -0.36
CA GLN A 242 1.48 10.81 0.72
C GLN A 242 2.45 11.98 0.49
N MET A 243 3.58 11.74 -0.17
CA MET A 243 4.52 12.81 -0.52
C MET A 243 3.90 13.74 -1.58
N THR A 244 3.25 13.18 -2.58
CA THR A 244 2.72 13.94 -3.73
C THR A 244 1.42 14.69 -3.42
N ILE A 245 0.49 14.11 -2.67
CA ILE A 245 -0.84 14.70 -2.42
C ILE A 245 -0.97 15.35 -1.04
N ALA A 246 -0.19 14.95 -0.05
CA ALA A 246 -0.31 15.41 1.33
C ALA A 246 0.95 16.09 1.87
N ASN A 247 2.03 16.14 1.09
CA ASN A 247 3.33 16.66 1.50
C ASN A 247 3.84 16.00 2.81
N ARG A 248 3.64 14.68 2.93
CA ARG A 248 4.01 13.87 4.10
C ARG A 248 5.00 12.80 3.68
N THR A 249 6.18 12.79 4.26
CA THR A 249 7.20 11.75 4.04
C THR A 249 7.12 10.72 5.18
N LEU A 250 6.39 9.62 4.98
CA LEU A 250 6.14 8.63 6.01
C LEU A 250 7.39 7.84 6.41
N LEU A 251 8.37 7.72 5.51
CA LEU A 251 9.63 6.98 5.75
C LEU A 251 10.83 7.92 5.91
N ARG A 252 10.60 9.15 6.35
CA ARG A 252 11.69 10.10 6.62
C ARG A 252 12.62 9.54 7.69
N ASP A 253 13.94 9.73 7.47
CA ASP A 253 15.01 9.36 8.40
C ASP A 253 15.11 7.85 8.71
N LYS A 254 14.44 7.00 7.88
CA LYS A 254 14.61 5.55 7.94
C LYS A 254 15.85 5.12 7.16
N VAL A 255 16.50 4.07 7.63
CA VAL A 255 17.72 3.52 6.98
C VAL A 255 17.38 2.18 6.34
N VAL A 256 17.82 1.99 5.10
CA VAL A 256 17.61 0.74 4.34
C VAL A 256 18.93 0.15 3.88
N CYS A 257 19.06 -1.16 3.98
CA CYS A 257 20.17 -1.92 3.41
C CYS A 257 19.64 -3.26 2.85
N ALA A 258 20.46 -3.97 2.07
CA ALA A 258 20.00 -5.16 1.38
C ALA A 258 20.94 -6.36 1.51
N ILE A 259 20.35 -7.57 1.49
CA ILE A 259 21.03 -8.85 1.35
C ILE A 259 20.54 -9.50 0.07
N ILE A 260 21.45 -9.76 -0.88
CA ILE A 260 21.10 -10.24 -2.22
C ILE A 260 21.83 -11.53 -2.47
N THR A 261 21.10 -12.62 -2.72
CA THR A 261 21.73 -13.90 -3.03
C THR A 261 21.06 -14.57 -4.23
N GLY A 262 21.81 -15.40 -4.94
CA GLY A 262 21.22 -16.14 -6.05
C GLY A 262 22.23 -17.02 -6.79
N GLY A 263 21.71 -17.87 -7.64
CA GLY A 263 22.51 -18.65 -8.58
C GLY A 263 22.72 -17.95 -9.95
N GLN A 264 22.13 -16.79 -10.14
CA GLN A 264 22.27 -15.98 -11.33
C GLN A 264 23.03 -14.68 -11.01
N ASP A 265 23.61 -14.09 -12.04
CA ASP A 265 24.26 -12.80 -11.94
C ASP A 265 23.23 -11.64 -11.92
N ASN A 266 23.71 -10.42 -11.98
CA ASN A 266 22.99 -9.14 -11.90
C ASN A 266 22.74 -8.64 -10.47
N VAL A 267 23.66 -8.92 -9.57
CA VAL A 267 23.66 -8.36 -8.20
C VAL A 267 23.49 -6.85 -8.21
N GLN A 268 24.27 -6.15 -9.07
CA GLN A 268 24.25 -4.69 -9.16
C GLN A 268 22.88 -4.15 -9.60
N GLY A 269 22.26 -4.80 -10.58
CA GLY A 269 20.93 -4.43 -11.05
C GLY A 269 19.86 -4.61 -9.96
N VAL A 270 19.91 -5.72 -9.22
CA VAL A 270 18.98 -5.98 -8.11
C VAL A 270 19.21 -5.00 -6.95
N ALA A 271 20.46 -4.69 -6.63
CA ALA A 271 20.79 -3.67 -5.62
C ALA A 271 20.23 -2.31 -6.03
N GLY A 272 20.42 -1.91 -7.30
CA GLY A 272 19.84 -0.67 -7.84
C GLY A 272 18.32 -0.61 -7.75
N GLN A 273 17.63 -1.72 -8.03
CA GLN A 273 16.16 -1.81 -7.90
C GLN A 273 15.71 -1.61 -6.45
N VAL A 274 16.36 -2.28 -5.49
CA VAL A 274 16.00 -2.17 -4.08
C VAL A 274 16.30 -0.78 -3.53
N LEU A 275 17.53 -0.32 -3.70
CA LEU A 275 17.96 0.97 -3.14
C LEU A 275 17.26 2.14 -3.82
N GLY A 276 17.09 2.11 -5.15
CA GLY A 276 16.39 3.14 -5.91
C GLY A 276 14.95 3.33 -5.45
N PHE A 277 14.21 2.22 -5.24
CA PHE A 277 12.85 2.28 -4.74
C PHE A 277 12.76 2.99 -3.38
N PHE A 278 13.59 2.60 -2.42
CA PHE A 278 13.55 3.21 -1.08
C PHE A 278 14.12 4.63 -1.05
N ALA A 279 15.05 4.98 -1.98
CA ALA A 279 15.51 6.36 -2.14
C ALA A 279 14.35 7.30 -2.52
N GLU A 280 13.47 6.88 -3.43
CA GLU A 280 12.27 7.65 -3.81
C GLU A 280 11.27 7.82 -2.66
N LEU A 281 11.31 6.96 -1.66
CA LEU A 281 10.48 7.09 -0.46
C LEU A 281 11.13 7.94 0.66
N GLY A 282 12.35 8.47 0.43
CA GLY A 282 13.06 9.33 1.36
C GLY A 282 13.90 8.60 2.39
N CYS A 283 14.24 7.33 2.16
CA CYS A 283 15.12 6.56 3.03
C CYS A 283 16.60 6.89 2.82
N HIS A 284 17.40 6.66 3.85
CA HIS A 284 18.85 6.77 3.85
C HIS A 284 19.52 5.40 3.69
N PHE A 285 20.80 5.40 3.32
CA PHE A 285 21.59 4.19 3.12
C PHE A 285 22.93 4.29 3.82
N PRO A 286 23.40 3.22 4.53
CA PRO A 286 24.73 3.21 5.12
C PRO A 286 25.81 3.11 4.01
N GLN A 287 27.06 3.33 4.39
CA GLN A 287 28.18 2.97 3.52
C GLN A 287 28.11 1.47 3.21
N TYR A 288 28.41 1.12 1.91
CA TYR A 288 28.26 -0.26 1.44
C TYR A 288 26.87 -0.83 1.79
N PRO A 289 25.81 -0.32 1.18
CA PRO A 289 24.42 -0.52 1.62
C PRO A 289 23.88 -1.92 1.34
N PHE A 290 24.67 -2.80 0.76
CA PHE A 290 24.25 -4.19 0.56
C PHE A 290 25.46 -5.14 0.65
N ILE A 291 25.14 -6.39 0.98
CA ILE A 291 26.01 -7.54 0.77
C ILE A 291 25.37 -8.44 -0.25
N ALA A 292 26.18 -9.15 -1.01
CA ALA A 292 25.65 -10.03 -2.02
C ALA A 292 26.53 -11.25 -2.24
N HIS A 293 25.88 -12.36 -2.63
CA HIS A 293 26.54 -13.55 -3.11
C HIS A 293 25.73 -14.17 -4.24
N SER A 294 26.35 -14.36 -5.40
CA SER A 294 25.78 -15.12 -6.51
C SER A 294 26.84 -16.01 -7.14
N ARG A 295 26.41 -17.12 -7.71
CA ARG A 295 27.33 -18.06 -8.35
C ARG A 295 26.64 -18.76 -9.52
N GLY A 296 27.13 -18.51 -10.71
CA GLY A 296 26.88 -19.26 -11.92
C GLY A 296 25.43 -19.45 -12.37
N TRP A 297 25.27 -20.27 -13.37
CA TRP A 297 24.00 -20.50 -14.07
C TRP A 297 23.57 -21.98 -14.08
N SER A 298 24.47 -22.92 -13.70
CA SER A 298 24.18 -24.34 -13.71
C SER A 298 23.45 -24.82 -12.43
N ALA A 299 22.88 -26.01 -12.46
CA ALA A 299 22.31 -26.66 -11.30
C ALA A 299 23.37 -26.91 -10.21
N GLU A 300 24.57 -27.32 -10.65
CA GLU A 300 25.70 -27.56 -9.76
C GLU A 300 26.17 -26.26 -9.09
N ASP A 301 26.19 -25.15 -9.81
CA ASP A 301 26.49 -23.84 -9.23
C ASP A 301 25.48 -23.45 -8.18
N MET A 302 24.20 -23.75 -8.38
CA MET A 302 23.12 -23.48 -7.41
C MET A 302 23.33 -24.28 -6.12
N GLU A 303 23.69 -25.55 -6.21
CA GLU A 303 23.99 -26.40 -5.04
C GLU A 303 25.24 -25.90 -4.32
N GLN A 304 26.31 -25.58 -5.05
CA GLN A 304 27.55 -25.04 -4.48
C GLN A 304 27.32 -23.66 -3.82
N ASN A 305 26.43 -22.86 -4.37
CA ASN A 305 26.02 -21.58 -3.76
C ASN A 305 25.42 -21.78 -2.36
N VAL A 306 24.55 -22.78 -2.19
CA VAL A 306 23.98 -23.13 -0.88
C VAL A 306 25.09 -23.54 0.10
N ILE A 307 25.98 -24.46 -0.30
CA ILE A 307 27.08 -24.93 0.52
C ILE A 307 28.03 -23.77 0.90
N THR A 308 28.34 -22.90 -0.07
CA THR A 308 29.21 -21.74 0.18
C THR A 308 28.59 -20.82 1.24
N VAL A 309 27.34 -20.44 1.11
CA VAL A 309 26.66 -19.55 2.07
C VAL A 309 26.55 -20.21 3.45
N GLN A 310 26.25 -21.51 3.50
CA GLN A 310 26.19 -22.25 4.77
C GLN A 310 27.50 -22.24 5.55
N ASN A 311 28.63 -22.28 4.85
CA ASN A 311 29.96 -22.41 5.44
C ASN A 311 30.76 -21.09 5.48
N SER A 312 30.29 -20.02 4.85
CA SER A 312 31.04 -18.76 4.76
C SER A 312 30.86 -17.90 6.01
N GLU A 313 31.91 -17.86 6.84
CA GLU A 313 31.97 -16.89 7.95
C GLU A 313 32.09 -15.44 7.43
N GLU A 314 32.72 -15.24 6.28
CA GLU A 314 32.84 -13.93 5.63
C GLU A 314 31.45 -13.33 5.32
N LEU A 315 30.55 -14.12 4.73
CA LEU A 315 29.18 -13.66 4.42
C LEU A 315 28.37 -13.40 5.71
N ARG A 316 28.55 -14.22 6.75
CA ARG A 316 27.92 -13.98 8.05
C ARG A 316 28.45 -12.71 8.70
N ALA A 317 29.77 -12.54 8.73
CA ALA A 317 30.40 -11.32 9.24
C ALA A 317 29.97 -10.09 8.41
N GLY A 318 29.86 -10.23 7.09
CA GLY A 318 29.33 -9.20 6.20
C GLY A 318 27.90 -8.79 6.55
N SER A 319 27.02 -9.78 6.89
CA SER A 319 25.64 -9.52 7.30
C SER A 319 25.57 -8.77 8.63
N ARG A 320 26.40 -9.15 9.61
CA ARG A 320 26.51 -8.45 10.90
C ARG A 320 27.01 -7.01 10.70
N GLY A 321 28.12 -6.84 9.98
CA GLY A 321 28.68 -5.52 9.71
C GLY A 321 27.77 -4.60 8.87
N LEU A 322 26.88 -5.17 8.06
CA LEU A 322 25.85 -4.40 7.35
C LEU A 322 24.84 -3.79 8.34
N VAL A 323 24.40 -4.57 9.33
CA VAL A 323 23.51 -4.09 10.40
C VAL A 323 24.21 -3.03 11.25
N ASP A 324 25.45 -3.25 11.66
CA ASP A 324 26.21 -2.30 12.47
C ASP A 324 26.29 -0.91 11.79
N ARG A 325 26.64 -0.88 10.51
CA ARG A 325 26.69 0.37 9.73
C ARG A 325 25.33 1.04 9.59
N ALA A 326 24.27 0.25 9.41
CA ALA A 326 22.91 0.76 9.27
C ALA A 326 22.41 1.34 10.60
N VAL A 327 22.69 0.67 11.71
CA VAL A 327 22.34 1.13 13.06
C VAL A 327 23.11 2.40 13.40
N GLU A 328 24.42 2.44 13.15
CA GLU A 328 25.24 3.65 13.39
C GLU A 328 24.68 4.87 12.64
N LEU A 329 24.25 4.68 11.39
CA LEU A 329 23.60 5.76 10.64
C LEU A 329 22.25 6.16 11.25
N ALA A 330 21.43 5.18 11.65
CA ALA A 330 20.13 5.45 12.27
C ALA A 330 20.30 6.21 13.60
N ASP A 331 21.25 5.84 14.45
CA ASP A 331 21.56 6.55 15.69
C ASP A 331 21.93 8.02 15.43
N ARG A 332 22.75 8.28 14.42
CA ARG A 332 23.11 9.66 14.04
C ARG A 332 21.88 10.47 13.57
N LEU A 333 21.01 9.86 12.77
CA LEU A 333 19.79 10.52 12.30
C LEU A 333 18.85 10.81 13.47
N LEU A 334 18.64 9.86 14.35
CA LEU A 334 17.79 10.00 15.55
C LEU A 334 18.31 11.09 16.49
N ALA A 335 19.62 11.21 16.66
CA ALA A 335 20.24 12.24 17.50
C ALA A 335 20.09 13.66 16.90
N THR A 336 20.00 13.79 15.59
CA THR A 336 19.96 15.09 14.90
C THR A 336 18.56 15.57 14.55
N THR A 337 17.59 14.65 14.44
CA THR A 337 16.21 15.00 14.12
C THR A 337 15.46 15.38 15.39
N PRO A 338 15.07 16.65 15.61
CA PRO A 338 14.16 16.98 16.69
C PRO A 338 12.87 16.18 16.51
N HIS A 339 12.39 15.53 17.57
CA HIS A 339 11.08 14.84 17.57
C HIS A 339 9.94 15.86 17.36
N LYS A 340 9.83 16.43 16.16
CA LYS A 340 8.71 17.25 15.76
C LYS A 340 7.58 16.30 15.40
N THR A 341 6.58 16.23 16.27
CA THR A 341 5.25 15.79 15.85
C THR A 341 4.87 16.57 14.59
N GLU A 342 4.82 15.92 13.45
CA GLU A 342 4.23 16.52 12.24
C GLU A 342 2.74 16.70 12.52
N ARG A 343 2.35 17.88 13.01
CA ARG A 343 0.94 18.27 13.08
C ARG A 343 0.38 18.21 11.68
N GLY A 344 -0.72 17.47 11.53
CA GLY A 344 -1.41 17.24 10.28
C GLY A 344 -1.44 18.49 9.40
N GLY A 345 -0.89 18.36 8.19
CA GLY A 345 -0.74 19.45 7.25
C GLY A 345 -2.06 20.18 7.04
N ARG A 346 -2.02 21.50 7.04
CA ARG A 346 -3.12 22.35 6.58
C ARG A 346 -3.62 21.80 5.26
N LYS A 347 -4.96 21.62 5.16
CA LYS A 347 -5.65 21.29 3.90
C LYS A 347 -5.03 22.11 2.77
N GLY A 348 -4.25 21.46 1.91
CA GLY A 348 -3.67 22.10 0.75
C GLY A 348 -4.81 22.70 -0.08
N LYS A 349 -4.71 24.00 -0.39
CA LYS A 349 -5.56 24.61 -1.41
C LYS A 349 -5.33 23.81 -2.69
N ALA A 350 -6.39 23.21 -3.21
CA ALA A 350 -6.36 22.57 -4.52
C ALA A 350 -5.73 23.56 -5.53
N LEU A 351 -4.68 23.13 -6.18
CA LEU A 351 -4.16 23.80 -7.36
C LEU A 351 -5.30 23.79 -8.38
N ARG A 352 -5.90 24.95 -8.59
CA ARG A 352 -6.82 25.20 -9.71
C ARG A 352 -5.94 25.36 -10.94
N GLY A 353 -6.01 24.41 -11.83
CA GLY A 353 -5.51 24.45 -13.18
C GLY A 353 -6.49 23.68 -14.04
#